data_e9100119c322bcd27fee75eac84be352
#
_entry.id   e9100119c322bcd27fee75eac84be352
#
_cell.length_a   1.000
_cell.length_b   1.000
_cell.length_c   1.000
_cell.angle_alpha   90.00
_cell.angle_beta   90.00
_cell.angle_gamma   90.00
#
_symmetry.space_group_name_H-M   'P 1'
#
loop_
_entity.id
_entity.type
_entity.pdbx_description
1 polymer ?
#
loop_
_entity_poly.entity_id
_entity_poly.type
_entity_poly.pdbx_seq_one_letter_code
_entity_poly.pdbx_strand_id
1 'polypeptide(L)'
;MLSIRFDRDREWWVPGRVFERLFQTALENGQLGTDLGEWQHVADANGGVSLVDIEPAVARALTIGLRAAASAELVRLGDVDQHTDDGTYKASLEKLLMLSHDL
;
A
#
# COMPACT_ATOMS: atom_id res chain seq x y z
N MET A 1 5.84 12.41 2.37
CA MET A 1 5.93 10.94 2.51
C MET A 1 4.88 10.46 3.47
N LEU A 2 4.24 9.33 3.15
CA LEU A 2 3.21 8.73 3.99
C LEU A 2 3.77 7.57 4.80
N SER A 3 3.14 7.26 5.93
CA SER A 3 3.47 6.13 6.77
C SER A 3 2.24 5.26 6.96
N ILE A 4 2.37 3.96 6.67
CA ILE A 4 1.35 2.97 6.99
C ILE A 4 1.92 2.09 8.08
N ARG A 5 1.36 2.19 9.27
CA ARG A 5 1.80 1.41 10.43
C ARG A 5 0.98 0.13 10.52
N PHE A 6 1.63 -1.02 10.34
CA PHE A 6 0.98 -2.33 10.43
C PHE A 6 0.87 -2.81 11.88
N ASP A 7 1.89 -2.57 12.69
CA ASP A 7 1.89 -2.84 14.11
C ASP A 7 2.87 -1.89 14.81
N ARG A 8 3.20 -2.14 16.09
CA ARG A 8 4.06 -1.26 16.88
C ARG A 8 5.46 -1.10 16.30
N ASP A 9 5.97 -2.13 15.60
CA ASP A 9 7.36 -2.21 15.17
C ASP A 9 7.50 -2.10 13.65
N ARG A 10 6.39 -2.11 12.89
CA ARG A 10 6.43 -2.14 11.43
C ARG A 10 5.68 -0.98 10.83
N GLU A 11 6.43 -0.12 10.15
CA GLU A 11 5.90 1.01 9.39
C GLU A 11 6.42 0.94 7.96
N TRP A 12 5.53 1.16 7.02
CA TRP A 12 5.87 1.29 5.62
C TRP A 12 5.88 2.78 5.26
N TRP A 13 7.08 3.32 5.09
CA TRP A 13 7.25 4.70 4.64
C TRP A 13 7.29 4.71 3.12
N VAL A 14 6.43 5.50 2.50
CA VAL A 14 6.22 5.48 1.06
C VAL A 14 5.95 6.90 0.54
N PRO A 15 6.51 7.28 -0.63
CA PRO A 15 6.12 8.54 -1.27
C PRO A 15 4.62 8.57 -1.54
N GLY A 16 4.00 9.73 -1.32
CA GLY A 16 2.56 9.89 -1.49
C GLY A 16 2.06 9.45 -2.86
N ARG A 17 2.82 9.78 -3.92
CA ARG A 17 2.47 9.40 -5.29
C ARG A 17 2.49 7.87 -5.51
N VAL A 18 3.40 7.16 -4.84
CA VAL A 18 3.48 5.70 -4.93
C VAL A 18 2.27 5.07 -4.23
N PHE A 19 1.96 5.54 -3.04
CA PHE A 19 0.77 5.08 -2.30
C PHE A 19 -0.50 5.30 -3.11
N GLU A 20 -0.67 6.51 -3.68
CA GLU A 20 -1.83 6.85 -4.50
C GLU A 20 -1.96 5.91 -5.70
N ARG A 21 -0.86 5.67 -6.42
CA ARG A 21 -0.84 4.78 -7.58
C ARG A 21 -1.27 3.37 -7.20
N LEU A 22 -0.71 2.82 -6.13
CA LEU A 22 -1.04 1.46 -5.67
C LEU A 22 -2.50 1.39 -5.22
N PHE A 23 -2.94 2.35 -4.44
CA PHE A 23 -4.29 2.38 -3.90
C PHE A 23 -5.34 2.46 -5.01
N GLN A 24 -5.12 3.34 -5.99
CA GLN A 24 -6.02 3.48 -7.14
C GLN A 24 -6.05 2.20 -7.98
N THR A 25 -4.89 1.59 -8.22
CA THR A 25 -4.79 0.32 -8.94
C THR A 25 -5.59 -0.78 -8.20
N ALA A 26 -5.46 -0.84 -6.88
CA ALA A 26 -6.17 -1.81 -6.07
C ALA A 26 -7.71 -1.62 -6.17
N LEU A 27 -8.17 -0.38 -6.17
CA LEU A 27 -9.59 -0.08 -6.34
C LEU A 27 -10.08 -0.47 -7.74
N GLU A 28 -9.33 -0.12 -8.78
CA GLU A 28 -9.70 -0.40 -10.17
C GLU A 28 -9.77 -1.89 -10.46
N ASN A 29 -8.88 -2.67 -9.85
CA ASN A 29 -8.80 -4.12 -10.07
C ASN A 29 -9.63 -4.94 -9.08
N GLY A 30 -10.36 -4.28 -8.19
CA GLY A 30 -11.21 -4.97 -7.23
C GLY A 30 -10.50 -5.62 -6.06
N GLN A 31 -9.20 -5.36 -5.87
CA GLN A 31 -8.46 -5.86 -4.71
C GLN A 31 -8.83 -5.13 -3.43
N LEU A 32 -9.27 -3.86 -3.56
CA LEU A 32 -9.91 -3.11 -2.47
C LEU A 32 -11.36 -2.86 -2.85
N GLY A 33 -12.27 -3.06 -1.91
CA GLY A 33 -13.66 -2.69 -2.09
C GLY A 33 -13.82 -1.17 -2.22
N THR A 34 -14.82 -0.73 -2.97
CA THR A 34 -15.06 0.71 -3.19
C THR A 34 -15.37 1.45 -1.89
N ASP A 35 -15.90 0.76 -0.90
CA ASP A 35 -16.17 1.29 0.44
C ASP A 35 -14.88 1.69 1.18
N LEU A 36 -13.73 1.16 0.76
CA LEU A 36 -12.43 1.50 1.34
C LEU A 36 -11.75 2.69 0.65
N GLY A 37 -12.35 3.22 -0.42
CA GLY A 37 -11.75 4.30 -1.21
C GLY A 37 -11.47 5.57 -0.41
N GLU A 38 -12.25 5.86 0.62
CA GLU A 38 -12.06 7.04 1.47
C GLU A 38 -10.74 7.02 2.24
N TRP A 39 -10.14 5.84 2.46
CA TRP A 39 -8.90 5.72 3.22
C TRP A 39 -7.71 6.35 2.52
N GLN A 40 -7.76 6.52 1.19
CA GLN A 40 -6.76 7.31 0.48
C GLN A 40 -6.75 8.76 0.97
N HIS A 41 -7.93 9.36 1.11
CA HIS A 41 -8.06 10.73 1.60
C HIS A 41 -7.66 10.84 3.07
N VAL A 42 -8.00 9.86 3.88
CA VAL A 42 -7.58 9.81 5.28
C VAL A 42 -6.06 9.79 5.39
N ALA A 43 -5.41 8.95 4.60
CA ALA A 43 -3.95 8.85 4.58
C ALA A 43 -3.31 10.17 4.13
N ASP A 44 -3.83 10.78 3.06
CA ASP A 44 -3.30 12.05 2.55
C ASP A 44 -3.46 13.18 3.58
N ALA A 45 -4.60 13.24 4.25
CA ALA A 45 -4.89 14.29 5.22
C ALA A 45 -4.06 14.17 6.49
N ASN A 46 -3.70 12.95 6.90
CA ASN A 46 -3.02 12.68 8.18
C ASN A 46 -1.55 12.28 8.02
N GLY A 47 -1.03 12.26 6.79
CA GLY A 47 0.33 11.80 6.54
C GLY A 47 0.51 10.30 6.69
N GLY A 48 -0.58 9.54 6.67
CA GLY A 48 -0.57 8.09 6.77
C GLY A 48 -1.75 7.53 7.53
N VAL A 49 -1.69 6.23 7.80
CA VAL A 49 -2.71 5.50 8.55
C VAL A 49 -2.04 4.56 9.54
N SER A 50 -2.49 4.55 10.78
CA SER A 50 -2.09 3.55 11.76
C SER A 50 -3.16 2.46 11.81
N LEU A 51 -2.83 1.28 11.28
CA LEU A 51 -3.79 0.18 11.20
C LEU A 51 -4.11 -0.43 12.56
N VAL A 52 -3.29 -0.15 13.58
CA VAL A 52 -3.57 -0.60 14.95
C VAL A 52 -4.64 0.26 15.64
N ASP A 53 -4.94 1.45 15.11
CA ASP A 53 -5.87 2.40 15.71
C ASP A 53 -7.24 2.41 15.03
N ILE A 54 -7.44 1.59 14.01
CA ILE A 54 -8.70 1.51 13.29
C ILE A 54 -9.37 0.15 13.54
N GLU A 55 -10.61 -0.01 13.08
CA GLU A 55 -11.32 -1.27 13.23
C GLU A 55 -10.52 -2.42 12.63
N PRO A 56 -10.31 -3.55 13.37
CA PRO A 56 -9.48 -4.65 12.88
C PRO A 56 -9.93 -5.24 11.54
N ALA A 57 -11.23 -5.30 11.27
CA ALA A 57 -11.75 -5.81 10.00
C ALA A 57 -11.34 -4.91 8.83
N VAL A 58 -11.38 -3.59 9.03
CA VAL A 58 -10.97 -2.61 8.01
C VAL A 58 -9.45 -2.68 7.82
N ALA A 59 -8.68 -2.73 8.90
CA ALA A 59 -7.23 -2.85 8.84
C ALA A 59 -6.80 -4.08 8.05
N ARG A 60 -7.45 -5.21 8.31
CA ARG A 60 -7.19 -6.47 7.61
C ARG A 60 -7.53 -6.38 6.12
N ALA A 61 -8.68 -5.80 5.79
CA ALA A 61 -9.10 -5.61 4.40
C ALA A 61 -8.12 -4.73 3.63
N LEU A 62 -7.66 -3.64 4.23
CA LEU A 62 -6.65 -2.76 3.63
C LEU A 62 -5.34 -3.50 3.40
N THR A 63 -4.86 -4.24 4.40
CA THR A 63 -3.61 -5.00 4.31
C THR A 63 -3.69 -6.05 3.20
N ILE A 64 -4.74 -6.85 3.18
CA ILE A 64 -4.93 -7.91 2.18
C ILE A 64 -5.02 -7.31 0.78
N GLY A 65 -5.82 -6.26 0.62
CA GLY A 65 -6.02 -5.61 -0.68
C GLY A 65 -4.75 -4.97 -1.22
N LEU A 66 -4.02 -4.24 -0.39
CA LEU A 66 -2.77 -3.61 -0.79
C LEU A 66 -1.70 -4.64 -1.13
N ARG A 67 -1.60 -5.74 -0.37
CA ARG A 67 -0.67 -6.83 -0.67
C ARG A 67 -1.00 -7.52 -1.99
N ALA A 68 -2.28 -7.80 -2.22
CA ALA A 68 -2.72 -8.42 -3.47
C ALA A 68 -2.40 -7.52 -4.67
N ALA A 69 -2.66 -6.23 -4.56
CA ALA A 69 -2.35 -5.27 -5.61
C ALA A 69 -0.83 -5.17 -5.84
N ALA A 70 -0.03 -5.13 -4.77
CA ALA A 70 1.42 -5.07 -4.86
C ALA A 70 1.99 -6.30 -5.58
N SER A 71 1.51 -7.49 -5.24
CA SER A 71 1.94 -8.73 -5.88
C SER A 71 1.62 -8.74 -7.38
N ALA A 72 0.41 -8.33 -7.74
CA ALA A 72 0.00 -8.25 -9.15
C ALA A 72 0.82 -7.22 -9.92
N GLU A 73 1.07 -6.05 -9.33
CA GLU A 73 1.87 -4.99 -9.95
C GLU A 73 3.33 -5.41 -10.15
N LEU A 74 3.92 -6.14 -9.20
CA LEU A 74 5.29 -6.63 -9.35
C LEU A 74 5.41 -7.59 -10.52
N VAL A 75 4.43 -8.46 -10.73
CA VAL A 75 4.39 -9.36 -11.89
C VAL A 75 4.28 -8.54 -13.19
N ARG A 76 3.39 -7.54 -13.21
CA ARG A 76 3.17 -6.69 -14.39
C ARG A 76 4.42 -5.87 -14.75
N LEU A 77 5.10 -5.31 -13.74
CA LEU A 77 6.28 -4.48 -13.97
C LEU A 77 7.47 -5.26 -14.50
N GLY A 78 7.66 -6.48 -14.00
CA GLY A 78 8.84 -7.28 -14.35
C GLY A 78 10.15 -6.57 -13.98
N ASP A 79 11.14 -6.63 -14.83
CA ASP A 79 12.41 -5.93 -14.63
C ASP A 79 12.29 -4.49 -15.09
N VAL A 80 12.56 -3.56 -14.17
CA VAL A 80 12.54 -2.11 -14.45
C VAL A 80 13.81 -1.47 -13.92
N ASP A 81 14.23 -0.36 -14.54
CA ASP A 81 15.40 0.40 -14.10
C ASP A 81 15.09 1.05 -12.74
N GLN A 82 15.95 0.77 -11.76
CA GLN A 82 15.79 1.29 -10.39
C GLN A 82 15.87 2.82 -10.29
N HIS A 83 16.36 3.48 -11.33
CA HIS A 83 16.47 4.96 -11.38
C HIS A 83 15.25 5.63 -12.01
N THR A 84 14.23 4.87 -12.38
CA THR A 84 12.97 5.39 -12.94
C THR A 84 11.89 5.46 -11.89
N ASP A 85 10.77 6.13 -12.21
CA ASP A 85 9.60 6.15 -11.35
C ASP A 85 9.03 4.75 -11.12
N ASP A 86 9.05 3.89 -12.14
CA ASP A 86 8.64 2.49 -12.01
C ASP A 86 9.58 1.71 -11.10
N GLY A 87 10.87 2.02 -11.12
CA GLY A 87 11.85 1.43 -10.21
C GLY A 87 11.58 1.79 -8.75
N THR A 88 11.28 3.06 -8.49
CA THR A 88 10.89 3.53 -7.14
C THR A 88 9.60 2.86 -6.69
N TYR A 89 8.62 2.77 -7.57
CA TYR A 89 7.36 2.10 -7.31
C TYR A 89 7.59 0.63 -6.95
N LYS A 90 8.34 -0.08 -7.78
CA LYS A 90 8.67 -1.50 -7.57
C LYS A 90 9.35 -1.72 -6.22
N ALA A 91 10.38 -0.93 -5.89
CA ALA A 91 11.10 -1.05 -4.63
C ALA A 91 10.18 -0.84 -3.43
N SER A 92 9.26 0.11 -3.52
CA SER A 92 8.28 0.40 -2.46
C SER A 92 7.32 -0.77 -2.26
N LEU A 93 6.87 -1.42 -3.36
CA LEU A 93 5.98 -2.58 -3.29
C LEU A 93 6.67 -3.80 -2.69
N GLU A 94 7.93 -4.04 -3.06
CA GLU A 94 8.74 -5.12 -2.49
C GLU A 94 8.89 -4.94 -0.99
N LYS A 95 9.11 -3.70 -0.53
CA LYS A 95 9.22 -3.39 0.89
C LYS A 95 7.89 -3.61 1.63
N LEU A 96 6.78 -3.23 1.01
CA LEU A 96 5.46 -3.48 1.57
C LEU A 96 5.23 -4.97 1.83
N LEU A 97 5.51 -5.80 0.82
CA LEU A 97 5.34 -7.25 0.95
C LEU A 97 6.25 -7.85 2.01
N MET A 98 7.49 -7.38 2.08
CA MET A 98 8.45 -7.85 3.09
C MET A 98 7.99 -7.48 4.51
N LEU A 99 7.53 -6.25 4.72
CA LEU A 99 7.10 -5.78 6.03
C LEU A 99 5.81 -6.47 6.51
N SER A 100 4.96 -6.89 5.60
CA SER A 100 3.62 -7.42 5.91
C SER A 100 3.45 -8.91 5.65
N HIS A 101 4.54 -9.65 5.39
CA HIS A 101 4.46 -11.03 4.92
C HIS A 101 3.79 -12.00 5.88
N ASP A 102 3.79 -11.71 7.17
CA ASP A 102 3.23 -12.55 8.23
C ASP A 102 1.94 -11.97 8.84
N LEU A 103 1.35 -11.00 8.19
CA LEU A 103 0.10 -10.37 8.66
C LEU A 103 -1.14 -11.02 8.07
#